data_34b55273c7646cc02751e7288aaf888d
#
_entry.id   34b55273c7646cc02751e7288aaf888d
#
_cell.length_a   1.000
_cell.length_b   1.000
_cell.length_c   1.000
_cell.angle_alpha   90.00
_cell.angle_beta   90.00
_cell.angle_gamma   90.00
#
_symmetry.space_group_name_H-M   'P 1'
#
loop_
_entity.id
_entity.type
_entity.pdbx_description
1 polymer ?
#
loop_
_entity_poly.entity_id
_entity_poly.type
_entity_poly.pdbx_seq_one_letter_code
_entity_poly.pdbx_strand_id
1 'polypeptide(L)'
;MKPEEKARIIIDRMLNDAGWEVVDRNHYSPEVSAIAVEEGLLKGNREADYLLFLNGKAVGVLEAKKESVSIYSEIVADQAEKYTRGVPHWCQAWMNPLPLVYLSNGRELLFRDTREVDSEYISLNKIHSPKEIVKLLGLKDDFAGLPTLKRKGLRDCQYEAITKLENSFRSGHDRALMVL
;
A
#
# COMPACT_ATOMS: atom_id res chain seq x y z
N MET A 1 10.18 -24.27 -7.36
CA MET A 1 9.65 -22.91 -7.17
C MET A 1 9.30 -22.35 -8.54
N LYS A 2 8.07 -21.93 -8.72
CA LYS A 2 7.62 -21.36 -10.00
C LYS A 2 8.30 -20.00 -10.26
N PRO A 3 8.52 -19.60 -11.52
CA PRO A 3 9.17 -18.32 -11.82
C PRO A 3 8.45 -17.08 -11.25
N GLU A 4 7.13 -17.14 -11.12
CA GLU A 4 6.32 -16.09 -10.49
C GLU A 4 6.58 -15.97 -8.99
N GLU A 5 6.71 -17.10 -8.28
CA GLU A 5 7.04 -17.13 -6.84
C GLU A 5 8.40 -16.48 -6.55
N LYS A 6 9.38 -16.64 -7.47
CA LYS A 6 10.69 -15.99 -7.32
C LYS A 6 10.59 -14.47 -7.40
N ALA A 7 9.83 -13.96 -8.37
CA ALA A 7 9.63 -12.52 -8.52
C ALA A 7 8.92 -11.95 -7.30
N ARG A 8 7.87 -12.62 -6.80
CA ARG A 8 7.13 -12.19 -5.60
C ARG A 8 8.03 -12.11 -4.37
N ILE A 9 8.86 -13.11 -4.09
CA ILE A 9 9.82 -13.08 -2.96
C ILE A 9 10.74 -11.84 -3.02
N ILE A 10 11.18 -11.46 -4.22
CA ILE A 10 12.03 -10.28 -4.39
C ILE A 10 11.21 -9.01 -4.16
N ILE A 11 9.99 -8.95 -4.69
CA ILE A 11 9.08 -7.81 -4.53
C ILE A 11 8.70 -7.64 -3.05
N ASP A 12 8.40 -8.72 -2.32
CA ASP A 12 8.12 -8.68 -0.88
C ASP A 12 9.28 -8.07 -0.11
N ARG A 13 10.50 -8.48 -0.45
CA ARG A 13 11.70 -7.89 0.15
C ARG A 13 11.82 -6.41 -0.17
N MET A 14 11.61 -6.01 -1.43
CA MET A 14 11.63 -4.60 -1.84
C MET A 14 10.61 -3.76 -1.08
N LEU A 15 9.40 -4.29 -0.88
CA LEU A 15 8.33 -3.65 -0.10
C LEU A 15 8.71 -3.52 1.37
N ASN A 16 9.17 -4.62 1.99
CA ASN A 16 9.60 -4.61 3.39
C ASN A 16 10.79 -3.67 3.63
N ASP A 17 11.78 -3.66 2.75
CA ASP A 17 12.95 -2.77 2.81
C ASP A 17 12.55 -1.30 2.67
N ALA A 18 11.47 -1.02 1.94
CA ALA A 18 10.91 0.32 1.81
C ALA A 18 10.03 0.74 3.01
N GLY A 19 9.71 -0.19 3.93
CA GLY A 19 8.94 0.06 5.14
C GLY A 19 7.45 -0.27 5.04
N TRP A 20 7.05 -1.06 4.04
CA TRP A 20 5.71 -1.63 3.94
C TRP A 20 5.65 -2.96 4.68
N GLU A 21 4.56 -3.21 5.40
CA GLU A 21 4.27 -4.54 5.95
C GLU A 21 3.54 -5.36 4.89
N VAL A 22 4.18 -6.44 4.41
CA VAL A 22 3.58 -7.34 3.43
C VAL A 22 2.78 -8.41 4.15
N VAL A 23 1.51 -8.55 3.80
CA VAL A 23 0.59 -9.53 4.38
C VAL A 23 -0.32 -10.13 3.32
N ASP A 24 -0.78 -11.35 3.54
CA ASP A 24 -1.89 -11.88 2.76
C ASP A 24 -3.22 -11.19 3.13
N ARG A 25 -4.20 -11.28 2.24
CA ARG A 25 -5.51 -10.61 2.39
C ARG A 25 -6.28 -10.96 3.67
N ASN A 26 -6.04 -12.14 4.28
CA ASN A 26 -6.74 -12.56 5.50
C ASN A 26 -6.15 -11.90 6.74
N HIS A 27 -4.96 -11.35 6.64
CA HIS A 27 -4.25 -10.65 7.71
C HIS A 27 -4.26 -9.12 7.53
N TYR A 28 -5.05 -8.61 6.58
CA TYR A 28 -5.22 -7.17 6.44
C TYR A 28 -5.79 -6.54 7.72
N SER A 29 -5.12 -5.52 8.21
CA SER A 29 -5.61 -4.68 9.31
C SER A 29 -5.54 -3.21 8.92
N PRO A 30 -6.65 -2.47 8.98
CA PRO A 30 -6.67 -1.04 8.70
C PRO A 30 -5.91 -0.22 9.75
N GLU A 31 -5.54 -0.85 10.86
CA GLU A 31 -4.80 -0.22 11.97
C GLU A 31 -3.30 -0.11 11.68
N VAL A 32 -2.79 -0.87 10.72
CA VAL A 32 -1.40 -0.80 10.31
C VAL A 32 -1.20 0.41 9.40
N SER A 33 -0.21 1.24 9.71
CA SER A 33 0.01 2.52 9.03
C SER A 33 0.39 2.39 7.55
N ALA A 34 1.11 1.33 7.19
CA ALA A 34 1.56 1.09 5.83
C ALA A 34 1.61 -0.41 5.53
N ILE A 35 0.72 -0.87 4.70
CA ILE A 35 0.54 -2.30 4.43
C ILE A 35 0.41 -2.55 2.93
N ALA A 36 1.08 -3.60 2.46
CA ALA A 36 0.95 -4.14 1.11
C ALA A 36 0.23 -5.49 1.22
N VAL A 37 -1.00 -5.53 0.73
CA VAL A 37 -1.86 -6.73 0.79
C VAL A 37 -1.66 -7.53 -0.48
N GLU A 38 -1.14 -8.76 -0.34
CA GLU A 38 -1.01 -9.72 -1.44
C GLU A 38 -2.39 -10.19 -1.90
N GLU A 39 -2.53 -10.39 -3.22
CA GLU A 39 -3.77 -10.86 -3.85
C GLU A 39 -4.98 -10.04 -3.43
N GLY A 40 -4.78 -8.70 -3.40
CA GLY A 40 -5.79 -7.75 -2.98
C GLY A 40 -7.06 -7.82 -3.82
N LEU A 41 -8.19 -8.16 -3.18
CA LEU A 41 -9.47 -8.31 -3.86
C LEU A 41 -9.98 -6.99 -4.42
N LEU A 42 -10.42 -7.04 -5.66
CA LEU A 42 -11.00 -5.93 -6.41
C LEU A 42 -12.44 -6.25 -6.84
N LYS A 43 -13.18 -5.24 -7.32
CA LYS A 43 -14.51 -5.44 -7.88
C LYS A 43 -14.51 -6.46 -9.03
N GLY A 44 -15.54 -7.30 -9.09
CA GLY A 44 -15.71 -8.29 -10.15
C GLY A 44 -14.80 -9.50 -10.00
N ASN A 45 -14.48 -9.89 -8.78
CA ASN A 45 -13.61 -11.04 -8.45
C ASN A 45 -12.24 -10.99 -9.14
N ARG A 46 -11.72 -9.78 -9.36
CA ARG A 46 -10.35 -9.57 -9.82
C ARG A 46 -9.44 -9.42 -8.61
N GLU A 47 -8.16 -9.67 -8.80
CA GLU A 47 -7.14 -9.55 -7.78
C GLU A 47 -5.98 -8.72 -8.35
N ALA A 48 -5.49 -7.75 -7.57
CA ALA A 48 -4.20 -7.13 -7.81
C ALA A 48 -3.13 -7.95 -7.10
N ASP A 49 -1.94 -8.09 -7.67
CA ASP A 49 -0.86 -8.80 -7.00
C ASP A 49 -0.55 -8.19 -5.63
N TYR A 50 -0.53 -6.86 -5.56
CA TYR A 50 -0.48 -6.12 -4.28
C TYR A 50 -1.38 -4.90 -4.33
N LEU A 51 -2.12 -4.69 -3.26
CA LEU A 51 -2.90 -3.48 -3.00
C LEU A 51 -2.24 -2.72 -1.84
N LEU A 52 -1.83 -1.48 -2.08
CA LEU A 52 -1.09 -0.68 -1.12
C LEU A 52 -2.03 0.20 -0.30
N PHE A 53 -1.93 0.11 1.01
CA PHE A 53 -2.71 0.90 1.96
C PHE A 53 -1.83 1.79 2.81
N LEU A 54 -2.27 3.01 3.01
CA LEU A 54 -1.66 3.98 3.91
C LEU A 54 -2.72 4.52 4.87
N ASN A 55 -2.50 4.31 6.16
CA ASN A 55 -3.46 4.68 7.21
C ASN A 55 -4.90 4.18 6.91
N GLY A 56 -5.02 2.91 6.55
CA GLY A 56 -6.29 2.24 6.25
C GLY A 56 -6.95 2.62 4.92
N LYS A 57 -6.31 3.48 4.11
CA LYS A 57 -6.82 3.88 2.78
C LYS A 57 -5.95 3.32 1.66
N ALA A 58 -6.57 2.68 0.67
CA ALA A 58 -5.87 2.25 -0.52
C ALA A 58 -5.31 3.45 -1.29
N VAL A 59 -4.04 3.38 -1.65
CA VAL A 59 -3.32 4.46 -2.35
C VAL A 59 -2.77 4.03 -3.70
N GLY A 60 -2.62 2.73 -3.94
CA GLY A 60 -2.06 2.25 -5.20
C GLY A 60 -2.09 0.74 -5.35
N VAL A 61 -1.64 0.29 -6.51
CA VAL A 61 -1.48 -1.12 -6.86
C VAL A 61 -0.06 -1.39 -7.31
N LEU A 62 0.40 -2.62 -7.08
CA LEU A 62 1.62 -3.14 -7.69
C LEU A 62 1.27 -4.43 -8.42
N GLU A 63 1.61 -4.49 -9.70
CA GLU A 63 1.47 -5.65 -10.55
C GLU A 63 2.82 -6.35 -10.68
N ALA A 64 2.84 -7.63 -10.34
CA ALA A 64 4.02 -8.48 -10.38
C ALA A 64 4.03 -9.34 -11.64
N LYS A 65 5.16 -9.42 -12.33
CA LYS A 65 5.36 -10.29 -13.49
C LYS A 65 6.55 -11.19 -13.28
N LYS A 66 6.60 -12.29 -14.03
CA LYS A 66 7.78 -13.16 -14.08
C LYS A 66 8.99 -12.36 -14.58
N GLU A 67 10.17 -12.71 -14.08
CA GLU A 67 11.43 -12.09 -14.48
C GLU A 67 11.65 -12.06 -16.02
N SER A 68 11.13 -13.05 -16.74
CA SER A 68 11.22 -13.16 -18.20
C SER A 68 10.22 -12.29 -18.96
N VAL A 69 9.28 -11.63 -18.27
CA VAL A 69 8.25 -10.80 -18.90
C VAL A 69 8.68 -9.35 -18.85
N SER A 70 8.63 -8.68 -20.00
CA SER A 70 8.86 -7.25 -20.08
C SER A 70 7.71 -6.48 -19.41
N ILE A 71 8.05 -5.66 -18.43
CA ILE A 71 7.08 -4.78 -17.76
C ILE A 71 6.79 -3.49 -18.55
N TYR A 72 7.50 -3.28 -19.65
CA TYR A 72 7.31 -2.14 -20.55
C TYR A 72 6.19 -2.37 -21.59
N SER A 73 5.53 -3.53 -21.54
CA SER A 73 4.45 -3.80 -22.48
C SER A 73 3.17 -3.03 -22.10
N GLU A 74 2.50 -2.46 -23.09
CA GLU A 74 1.23 -1.75 -22.91
C GLU A 74 0.17 -2.63 -22.24
N ILE A 75 0.15 -3.93 -22.52
CA ILE A 75 -0.79 -4.89 -21.93
C ILE A 75 -0.65 -4.96 -20.40
N VAL A 76 0.59 -4.95 -19.90
CA VAL A 76 0.87 -4.98 -18.45
C VAL A 76 0.45 -3.67 -17.80
N ALA A 77 0.76 -2.54 -18.44
CA ALA A 77 0.37 -1.23 -17.99
C ALA A 77 -1.16 -1.08 -17.92
N ASP A 78 -1.87 -1.48 -18.98
CA ASP A 78 -3.31 -1.46 -19.05
C ASP A 78 -3.98 -2.32 -17.97
N GLN A 79 -3.41 -3.48 -17.67
CA GLN A 79 -3.91 -4.36 -16.62
C GLN A 79 -3.81 -3.68 -15.26
N ALA A 80 -2.66 -3.15 -14.92
CA ALA A 80 -2.44 -2.47 -13.65
C ALA A 80 -3.33 -1.22 -13.50
N GLU A 81 -3.50 -0.43 -14.56
CA GLU A 81 -4.38 0.74 -14.52
C GLU A 81 -5.87 0.38 -14.35
N LYS A 82 -6.32 -0.71 -14.95
CA LYS A 82 -7.69 -1.21 -14.72
C LYS A 82 -7.94 -1.56 -13.25
N TYR A 83 -6.91 -2.00 -12.54
CA TYR A 83 -7.02 -2.33 -11.12
C TYR A 83 -7.21 -1.07 -10.25
N THR A 84 -6.66 0.07 -10.63
CA THR A 84 -6.85 1.33 -9.89
C THR A 84 -8.31 1.75 -9.76
N ARG A 85 -9.16 1.34 -10.71
CA ARG A 85 -10.60 1.64 -10.75
C ARG A 85 -11.45 0.57 -10.07
N GLY A 86 -10.84 -0.52 -9.67
CA GLY A 86 -11.52 -1.72 -9.16
C GLY A 86 -11.67 -1.77 -7.64
N VAL A 87 -11.45 -0.71 -6.90
CA VAL A 87 -11.51 -0.72 -5.43
C VAL A 87 -12.92 -1.09 -4.96
N PRO A 88 -13.07 -2.10 -4.08
CA PRO A 88 -14.37 -2.51 -3.57
C PRO A 88 -14.95 -1.49 -2.58
N HIS A 89 -16.28 -1.55 -2.38
CA HIS A 89 -16.98 -0.59 -1.50
C HIS A 89 -16.60 -0.67 -0.03
N TRP A 90 -16.15 -1.82 0.44
CA TRP A 90 -15.73 -2.01 1.83
C TRP A 90 -14.35 -1.40 2.14
N CYS A 91 -13.58 -1.13 1.09
CA CYS A 91 -12.23 -0.60 1.17
C CYS A 91 -12.29 0.92 1.00
N GLN A 92 -11.77 1.65 1.97
CA GLN A 92 -11.56 3.08 1.81
C GLN A 92 -10.40 3.30 0.83
N ALA A 93 -10.58 4.19 -0.12
CA ALA A 93 -9.54 4.62 -1.04
C ALA A 93 -9.20 6.08 -0.80
N TRP A 94 -7.94 6.45 -0.98
CA TRP A 94 -7.50 7.84 -0.94
C TRP A 94 -8.18 8.66 -2.02
N MET A 95 -8.21 8.12 -3.23
CA MET A 95 -9.01 8.61 -4.35
C MET A 95 -9.37 7.44 -5.28
N ASN A 96 -10.31 7.63 -6.17
CA ASN A 96 -10.72 6.64 -7.16
C ASN A 96 -10.77 7.33 -8.55
N PRO A 97 -9.95 6.89 -9.51
CA PRO A 97 -8.98 5.76 -9.47
C PRO A 97 -7.87 5.93 -8.44
N LEU A 98 -7.25 4.81 -8.01
CA LEU A 98 -6.08 4.87 -7.13
C LEU A 98 -4.93 5.60 -7.83
N PRO A 99 -4.22 6.51 -7.14
CA PRO A 99 -3.25 7.39 -7.80
C PRO A 99 -1.94 6.72 -8.20
N LEU A 100 -1.54 5.63 -7.53
CA LEU A 100 -0.19 5.09 -7.69
C LEU A 100 -0.23 3.70 -8.34
N VAL A 101 0.57 3.53 -9.39
CA VAL A 101 0.73 2.26 -10.09
C VAL A 101 2.20 1.88 -10.13
N TYR A 102 2.49 0.67 -9.69
CA TYR A 102 3.80 0.05 -9.80
C TYR A 102 3.73 -1.20 -10.66
N LEU A 103 4.76 -1.43 -11.47
CA LEU A 103 4.98 -2.65 -12.25
C LEU A 103 6.35 -3.19 -11.89
N SER A 104 6.46 -4.47 -11.56
CA SER A 104 7.75 -5.09 -11.28
C SER A 104 7.81 -6.55 -11.74
N ASN A 105 8.97 -6.98 -12.19
CA ASN A 105 9.30 -8.38 -12.45
C ASN A 105 10.38 -8.90 -11.48
N GLY A 106 10.64 -8.17 -10.39
CA GLY A 106 11.68 -8.47 -9.42
C GLY A 106 13.08 -7.97 -9.80
N ARG A 107 13.32 -7.57 -11.06
CA ARG A 107 14.57 -6.93 -11.51
C ARG A 107 14.38 -5.47 -11.82
N GLU A 108 13.30 -5.18 -12.51
CA GLU A 108 12.92 -3.84 -12.96
C GLU A 108 11.71 -3.39 -12.19
N LEU A 109 11.63 -2.10 -11.96
CA LEU A 109 10.53 -1.45 -11.27
C LEU A 109 10.14 -0.19 -12.03
N LEU A 110 8.87 -0.12 -12.42
CA LEU A 110 8.27 1.07 -13.03
C LEU A 110 7.23 1.65 -12.09
N PHE A 111 7.06 2.95 -12.17
CA PHE A 111 6.11 3.72 -11.39
C PHE A 111 5.40 4.76 -12.25
N ARG A 112 4.11 4.95 -12.00
CA ARG A 112 3.31 6.03 -12.56
C ARG A 112 2.39 6.64 -11.50
N ASP A 113 2.34 7.97 -11.48
CA ASP A 113 1.31 8.73 -10.75
C ASP A 113 0.18 9.07 -11.73
N THR A 114 -0.97 8.44 -11.55
CA THR A 114 -2.10 8.57 -12.48
C THR A 114 -2.92 9.85 -12.28
N ARG A 115 -2.56 10.70 -11.31
CA ARG A 115 -3.20 12.00 -11.12
C ARG A 115 -2.86 12.97 -12.25
N GLU A 116 -1.72 12.80 -12.86
CA GLU A 116 -1.30 13.53 -14.05
C GLU A 116 -1.67 12.74 -15.30
N VAL A 117 -2.57 13.29 -16.10
CA VAL A 117 -3.16 12.59 -17.27
C VAL A 117 -2.08 12.15 -18.26
N ASP A 118 -1.06 12.98 -18.47
CA ASP A 118 0.02 12.74 -19.43
C ASP A 118 1.27 12.13 -18.78
N SER A 119 1.17 11.63 -17.53
CA SER A 119 2.31 10.99 -16.88
C SER A 119 2.68 9.68 -17.57
N GLU A 120 3.98 9.46 -17.75
CA GLU A 120 4.52 8.21 -18.26
C GLU A 120 5.05 7.36 -17.11
N TYR A 121 5.27 6.06 -17.39
CA TYR A 121 5.96 5.18 -16.46
C TYR A 121 7.44 5.57 -16.39
N ILE A 122 7.93 5.80 -15.17
CA ILE A 122 9.34 6.06 -14.89
C ILE A 122 9.98 4.86 -14.22
N SER A 123 11.24 4.59 -14.54
CA SER A 123 12.02 3.54 -13.90
C SER A 123 12.48 4.01 -12.51
N LEU A 124 12.33 3.13 -11.52
CA LEU A 124 12.78 3.36 -10.15
C LEU A 124 13.82 2.32 -9.75
N ASN A 125 14.74 2.73 -8.87
CA ASN A 125 15.71 1.81 -8.25
C ASN A 125 15.15 1.15 -6.98
N LYS A 126 14.11 1.74 -6.38
CA LYS A 126 13.45 1.24 -5.15
C LYS A 126 11.99 1.66 -5.12
N ILE A 127 11.16 0.90 -4.43
CA ILE A 127 9.77 1.28 -4.13
C ILE A 127 9.79 2.48 -3.18
N HIS A 128 8.87 3.41 -3.39
CA HIS A 128 8.69 4.53 -2.46
C HIS A 128 8.33 4.02 -1.07
N SER A 129 8.97 4.57 -0.07
CA SER A 129 8.57 4.36 1.33
C SER A 129 7.21 5.00 1.61
N PRO A 130 6.49 4.54 2.63
CA PRO A 130 5.24 5.19 3.08
C PRO A 130 5.39 6.69 3.28
N LYS A 131 6.50 7.13 3.84
CA LYS A 131 6.80 8.56 4.06
C LYS A 131 6.97 9.35 2.76
N GLU A 132 7.61 8.77 1.77
CA GLU A 132 7.73 9.37 0.43
C GLU A 132 6.34 9.47 -0.23
N ILE A 133 5.47 8.47 -0.05
CA ILE A 133 4.09 8.51 -0.57
C ILE A 133 3.26 9.58 0.12
N VAL A 134 3.35 9.71 1.46
CA VAL A 134 2.69 10.80 2.21
C VAL A 134 3.03 12.15 1.59
N LYS A 135 4.31 12.39 1.33
CA LYS A 135 4.80 13.62 0.71
C LYS A 135 4.32 13.79 -0.73
N LEU A 136 4.38 12.72 -1.54
CA LEU A 136 3.97 12.71 -2.95
C LEU A 136 2.48 13.02 -3.09
N LEU A 137 1.64 12.44 -2.22
CA LEU A 137 0.20 12.65 -2.22
C LEU A 137 -0.23 13.95 -1.54
N GLY A 138 0.71 14.69 -0.93
CA GLY A 138 0.40 15.91 -0.18
C GLY A 138 -0.46 15.64 1.06
N LEU A 139 -0.30 14.43 1.65
CA LEU A 139 -1.01 14.09 2.88
C LEU A 139 -0.48 14.93 4.03
N LYS A 140 -1.36 15.36 4.90
CA LYS A 140 -0.92 15.98 6.16
C LYS A 140 -0.21 14.92 6.99
N ASP A 141 1.05 15.15 7.29
CA ASP A 141 1.94 14.24 8.02
C ASP A 141 1.72 14.32 9.54
N ASP A 142 0.55 14.81 9.96
CA ASP A 142 0.31 15.19 11.35
C ASP A 142 0.45 13.99 12.31
N PHE A 143 0.20 12.76 11.83
CA PHE A 143 0.30 11.54 12.67
C PHE A 143 0.82 10.29 11.94
N ALA A 144 1.14 10.37 10.65
CA ALA A 144 1.65 9.23 9.87
C ALA A 144 3.05 8.77 10.33
N GLY A 145 3.79 9.65 11.02
CA GLY A 145 5.12 9.39 11.54
C GLY A 145 5.15 8.95 13.01
N LEU A 146 4.02 8.68 13.65
CA LEU A 146 4.02 8.19 15.02
C LEU A 146 4.76 6.84 15.11
N PRO A 147 5.75 6.72 16.00
CA PRO A 147 6.46 5.47 16.19
C PRO A 147 5.51 4.39 16.71
N THR A 148 5.78 3.15 16.35
CA THR A 148 5.00 2.01 16.87
C THR A 148 5.01 2.02 18.40
N LEU A 149 3.82 2.00 19.00
CA LEU A 149 3.66 1.99 20.46
C LEU A 149 4.28 0.71 21.04
N LYS A 150 5.23 0.88 21.96
CA LYS A 150 5.84 -0.24 22.67
C LYS A 150 5.01 -0.57 23.91
N ARG A 151 4.56 -1.82 24.02
CA ARG A 151 3.74 -2.30 25.14
C ARG A 151 4.45 -2.28 26.50
N LYS A 152 5.79 -2.27 26.50
CA LYS A 152 6.61 -2.38 27.73
C LYS A 152 6.26 -1.29 28.76
N GLY A 153 5.78 -1.69 29.93
CA GLY A 153 5.43 -0.81 31.04
C GLY A 153 3.98 -0.31 31.02
N LEU A 154 3.20 -0.64 29.99
CA LEU A 154 1.78 -0.28 29.92
C LEU A 154 0.90 -1.46 30.38
N ARG A 155 -0.19 -1.15 31.12
CA ARG A 155 -1.27 -2.09 31.37
C ARG A 155 -2.05 -2.33 30.07
N ASP A 156 -2.74 -3.47 29.97
CA ASP A 156 -3.47 -3.84 28.74
C ASP A 156 -4.49 -2.76 28.32
N CYS A 157 -5.26 -2.24 29.27
CA CYS A 157 -6.21 -1.16 29.00
C CYS A 157 -5.54 0.12 28.52
N GLN A 158 -4.37 0.47 29.03
CA GLN A 158 -3.61 1.63 28.62
C GLN A 158 -3.07 1.47 27.20
N TYR A 159 -2.48 0.30 26.93
CA TYR A 159 -1.98 -0.01 25.59
C TYR A 159 -3.10 0.04 24.55
N GLU A 160 -4.24 -0.58 24.85
CA GLU A 160 -5.40 -0.59 23.96
C GLU A 160 -5.96 0.83 23.74
N ALA A 161 -6.10 1.62 24.80
CA ALA A 161 -6.61 2.99 24.71
C ALA A 161 -5.69 3.89 23.88
N ILE A 162 -4.36 3.82 24.09
CA ILE A 162 -3.39 4.61 23.33
C ILE A 162 -3.38 4.16 21.88
N THR A 163 -3.39 2.86 21.60
CA THR A 163 -3.42 2.32 20.23
C THR A 163 -4.65 2.81 19.48
N LYS A 164 -5.84 2.75 20.10
CA LYS A 164 -7.08 3.25 19.49
C LYS A 164 -7.03 4.76 19.23
N LEU A 165 -6.45 5.53 20.14
CA LEU A 165 -6.27 6.97 20.00
C LEU A 165 -5.34 7.31 18.82
N GLU A 166 -4.16 6.68 18.76
CA GLU A 166 -3.22 6.89 17.67
C GLU A 166 -3.81 6.52 16.32
N ASN A 167 -4.55 5.41 16.25
CA ASN A 167 -5.22 4.97 15.04
C ASN A 167 -6.33 5.95 14.61
N SER A 168 -7.07 6.52 15.56
CA SER A 168 -8.05 7.56 15.29
C SER A 168 -7.38 8.78 14.63
N PHE A 169 -6.26 9.23 15.16
CA PHE A 169 -5.49 10.35 14.58
C PHE A 169 -4.91 10.01 13.22
N ARG A 170 -4.34 8.81 13.03
CA ARG A 170 -3.87 8.33 11.72
C ARG A 170 -4.98 8.26 10.68
N SER A 171 -6.21 7.99 11.11
CA SER A 171 -7.40 7.99 10.25
C SER A 171 -7.93 9.39 9.91
N GLY A 172 -7.23 10.43 10.35
CA GLY A 172 -7.57 11.81 10.04
C GLY A 172 -8.65 12.43 10.95
N HIS A 173 -8.96 11.80 12.09
CA HIS A 173 -9.79 12.42 13.11
C HIS A 173 -8.92 13.37 13.95
N ASP A 174 -9.36 14.60 14.09
CA ASP A 174 -8.68 15.64 14.87
C ASP A 174 -9.12 15.67 16.34
N ARG A 175 -10.10 14.85 16.70
CA ARG A 175 -10.63 14.71 18.06
C ARG A 175 -10.93 13.26 18.40
N ALA A 176 -10.66 12.89 19.65
CA ALA A 176 -11.00 11.58 20.18
C ALA A 176 -11.47 11.71 21.64
N LEU A 177 -12.43 10.88 22.03
CA LEU A 177 -12.87 10.75 23.42
C LEU A 177 -12.30 9.44 23.97
N MET A 178 -11.51 9.53 25.03
CA MET A 178 -11.03 8.37 25.78
C MET A 178 -11.80 8.27 27.09
N VAL A 179 -12.46 7.14 27.29
CA VAL A 179 -13.14 6.80 28.55
C VAL A 179 -12.36 5.66 29.18
N LEU A 180 -11.78 5.86 30.37
CA LEU A 180 -10.98 4.90 31.14
C LEU A 180 -11.81 4.35 32.31
#